data_13df016a978011e4a59096ff06f5548d
#
_entry.id   13df016a978011e4a59096ff06f5548d
#
_cell.length_a   1.000
_cell.length_b   1.000
_cell.length_c   1.000
_cell.angle_alpha   90.00
_cell.angle_beta   90.00
_cell.angle_gamma   90.00
#
_symmetry.space_group_name_H-M   'P 1'
#
loop_
_entity.id
_entity.type
_entity.pdbx_description
1 polymer ?
#
loop_
_entity_poly.entity_id
_entity_poly.type
_entity_poly.pdbx_seq_one_letter_code
_entity_poly.pdbx_strand_id
1 'polypeptide(L)' 'MVKAFVMLNVDLGCERDVLRELREMDGVVEAYIVDGVYDVVVVLEAEGLDDLRNVISKVRGMDNVQSTLTMIAVE' A
#
# COMPACT_ATOMS: atom_id res chain seq x y z
N MET A 1 3.72 -15.05 -9.10
CA MET A 1 3.37 -13.69 -8.60
C MET A 1 4.28 -13.34 -7.45
N VAL A 2 4.77 -12.12 -7.43
CA VAL A 2 5.50 -11.59 -6.28
C VAL A 2 4.54 -10.72 -5.45
N LYS A 3 4.80 -10.67 -4.14
CA LYS A 3 3.89 -10.05 -3.19
C LYS A 3 4.65 -9.12 -2.26
N ALA A 4 4.02 -8.01 -1.89
CA ALA A 4 4.55 -7.09 -0.89
C ALA A 4 3.45 -6.67 0.07
N PHE A 5 3.88 -6.35 1.28
CA PHE A 5 3.04 -5.76 2.32
C PHE A 5 3.55 -4.35 2.57
N VAL A 6 2.67 -3.37 2.48
CA VAL A 6 3.05 -1.97 2.72
C VAL A 6 2.18 -1.43 3.84
N MET A 7 2.82 -0.85 4.83
CA MET A 7 2.15 -0.18 5.95
C MET A 7 2.29 1.31 5.77
N LEU A 8 1.19 2.03 5.94
CA LEU A 8 1.13 3.46 5.67
C LEU A 8 0.69 4.22 6.90
N ASN A 9 1.34 5.36 7.14
CA ASN A 9 0.78 6.41 7.97
C ASN A 9 0.22 7.48 7.04
N VAL A 10 -1.00 7.93 7.32
CA VAL A 10 -1.71 8.89 6.48
C VAL A 10 -2.10 10.11 7.29
N ASP A 11 -2.42 11.21 6.59
CA ASP A 11 -2.87 12.42 7.24
C ASP A 11 -4.17 12.17 7.99
N LEU A 12 -4.31 12.83 9.12
CA LEU A 12 -5.47 12.68 9.98
C LEU A 12 -6.76 12.98 9.21
N GLY A 13 -7.70 12.04 9.27
CA GLY A 13 -8.99 12.17 8.59
C GLY A 13 -8.99 11.73 7.13
N CYS A 14 -7.83 11.34 6.58
CA CYS A 14 -7.71 10.94 5.17
C CYS A 14 -7.71 9.43 4.96
N GLU A 15 -7.87 8.65 6.01
CA GLU A 15 -7.76 7.19 5.95
C GLU A 15 -8.72 6.57 4.93
N ARG A 16 -9.96 7.02 4.92
CA ARG A 16 -10.97 6.45 4.01
C ARG A 16 -10.74 6.83 2.56
N ASP A 17 -10.26 8.04 2.31
CA ASP A 17 -9.94 8.48 0.94
C ASP A 17 -8.77 7.69 0.39
N VAL A 18 -7.73 7.49 1.21
CA VAL A 18 -6.57 6.68 0.83
C VAL A 18 -6.99 5.24 0.59
N LEU A 19 -7.81 4.67 1.46
CA LEU A 19 -8.30 3.30 1.31
C LEU A 19 -9.06 3.11 -0.01
N ARG A 20 -9.94 4.05 -0.34
CA ARG A 20 -10.72 3.99 -1.58
C ARG A 20 -9.81 4.01 -2.80
N GLU A 21 -8.85 4.91 -2.81
CA GLU A 21 -7.91 5.05 -3.91
C GLU A 21 -7.06 3.78 -4.06
N LEU A 22 -6.58 3.21 -2.95
CA LEU A 22 -5.82 1.97 -2.97
C LEU A 22 -6.63 0.82 -3.57
N ARG A 23 -7.89 0.69 -3.18
CA ARG A 23 -8.75 -0.40 -3.66
C ARG A 23 -9.08 -0.31 -5.15
N GLU A 24 -8.90 0.85 -5.75
CA GLU A 24 -9.09 1.05 -7.19
C GLU A 24 -7.79 0.89 -7.98
N MET A 25 -6.66 0.73 -7.31
CA MET A 25 -5.35 0.69 -7.94
C MET A 25 -5.00 -0.71 -8.41
N ASP A 26 -4.53 -0.84 -9.66
CA ASP A 26 -4.03 -2.11 -10.17
C ASP A 26 -2.83 -2.56 -9.35
N GLY A 27 -2.80 -3.84 -9.01
CA GLY A 27 -1.74 -4.42 -8.20
C GLY A 27 -2.05 -4.46 -6.71
N VAL A 28 -3.09 -3.77 -6.27
CA VAL A 28 -3.56 -3.86 -4.88
C VAL A 28 -4.59 -4.98 -4.79
N VAL A 29 -4.30 -5.98 -3.97
CA VAL A 29 -5.20 -7.12 -3.79
C VAL A 29 -6.00 -7.04 -2.50
N GLU A 30 -5.47 -6.38 -1.47
CA GLU A 30 -6.16 -6.15 -0.20
C GLU A 30 -5.70 -4.83 0.39
N ALA A 31 -6.60 -4.12 1.03
CA ALA A 31 -6.26 -2.89 1.76
C ALA A 31 -7.24 -2.72 2.92
N TYR A 32 -6.70 -2.33 4.08
CA TYR A 32 -7.46 -2.20 5.32
C TYR A 32 -7.02 -0.98 6.11
N ILE A 33 -7.98 -0.29 6.72
CA ILE A 33 -7.68 0.65 7.79
C ILE A 33 -7.47 -0.18 9.04
N VAL A 34 -6.39 0.10 9.77
CA VAL A 34 -6.03 -0.64 10.98
C VAL A 34 -5.87 0.33 12.14
N ASP A 35 -5.90 -0.20 13.35
CA ASP A 35 -5.69 0.57 14.56
C ASP A 35 -4.38 0.11 15.20
N GLY A 36 -3.37 0.97 15.20
CA GLY A 36 -2.05 0.63 15.72
C GLY A 36 -1.02 1.69 15.33
N VAL A 37 0.23 1.25 15.22
CA VAL A 37 1.34 2.14 14.85
C VAL A 37 1.17 2.70 13.45
N TYR A 38 0.59 1.92 12.56
CA TYR A 38 0.27 2.35 11.20
C TYR A 38 -1.25 2.49 11.05
N ASP A 39 -1.67 3.23 10.04
CA ASP A 39 -3.06 3.55 9.80
C ASP A 39 -3.71 2.66 8.75
N VAL A 40 -2.93 2.24 7.75
CA VAL A 40 -3.42 1.44 6.62
C VAL A 40 -2.41 0.34 6.31
N VAL A 41 -2.92 -0.87 6.03
CA VAL A 41 -2.11 -1.99 5.55
C VAL A 41 -2.61 -2.36 4.17
N VAL A 42 -1.68 -2.53 3.23
CA VAL A 42 -2.01 -2.89 1.86
C VAL A 42 -1.18 -4.07 1.41
N VAL A 43 -1.82 -4.99 0.69
CA VAL A 43 -1.16 -6.15 0.08
C VAL A 43 -1.12 -5.92 -1.41
N LEU A 44 0.08 -6.02 -1.98
CA LEU A 44 0.33 -5.81 -3.40
C LEU A 44 0.78 -7.11 -4.04
N GLU A 45 0.38 -7.34 -5.28
CA GLU A 45 0.87 -8.45 -6.10
C GLU A 45 1.16 -7.97 -7.50
N ALA A 46 2.17 -8.57 -8.12
CA ALA A 46 2.51 -8.31 -9.51
C ALA A 46 3.17 -9.57 -10.09
N GLU A 47 3.27 -9.65 -11.42
CA GLU A 47 3.87 -10.82 -12.07
C GLU A 47 5.37 -10.90 -11.84
N GLY A 48 6.04 -9.76 -11.79
CA GLY A 48 7.47 -9.68 -11.57
C GLY A 48 7.86 -8.57 -10.63
N LEU A 49 9.13 -8.56 -10.24
CA LEU A 49 9.64 -7.61 -9.25
C LEU A 49 9.61 -6.17 -9.76
N ASP A 50 9.89 -5.96 -11.05
CA ASP A 50 9.86 -4.60 -11.62
C ASP A 50 8.46 -4.02 -11.59
N ASP A 51 7.46 -4.82 -11.93
CA ASP A 51 6.05 -4.40 -11.85
C ASP A 51 5.64 -4.13 -10.41
N LEU A 52 6.09 -4.98 -9.48
CA LEU A 52 5.81 -4.79 -8.06
C LEU A 52 6.40 -3.46 -7.56
N ARG A 53 7.63 -3.13 -7.94
CA ARG A 53 8.25 -1.87 -7.57
C ARG A 53 7.50 -0.67 -8.13
N ASN A 54 6.93 -0.78 -9.32
CA ASN A 54 6.10 0.28 -9.90
C ASN A 54 4.84 0.51 -9.06
N VAL A 55 4.19 -0.55 -8.61
CA VAL A 55 3.02 -0.43 -7.74
C VAL A 55 3.42 0.19 -6.39
N ILE A 56 4.52 -0.26 -5.80
CA ILE A 56 5.03 0.30 -4.56
C ILE A 56 5.27 1.81 -4.71
N SER A 57 5.89 2.23 -5.82
CA SER A 57 6.14 3.64 -6.08
C SER A 57 4.85 4.45 -6.16
N LYS A 58 3.81 3.90 -6.78
CA LYS A 58 2.51 4.58 -6.86
C LYS A 58 1.89 4.76 -5.47
N VAL A 59 1.97 3.73 -4.64
CA VAL A 59 1.45 3.80 -3.27
C VAL A 59 2.22 4.85 -2.46
N ARG A 60 3.54 4.87 -2.57
CA ARG A 60 4.38 5.82 -1.85
C ARG A 60 4.18 7.25 -2.32
N GLY A 61 3.77 7.46 -3.56
CA GLY A 61 3.54 8.78 -4.13
C GLY A 61 2.12 9.32 -3.95
N MET A 62 1.25 8.58 -3.27
CA MET A 62 -0.13 9.03 -3.05
C MET A 62 -0.18 10.27 -2.16
N ASP A 63 -1.12 11.16 -2.46
CA ASP A 63 -1.42 12.30 -1.60
C ASP A 63 -1.89 11.80 -0.23
N ASN A 64 -1.55 12.54 0.82
CA ASN A 64 -1.96 12.25 2.20
C ASN A 64 -1.26 11.04 2.83
N VAL A 65 -0.30 10.42 2.14
CA VAL A 65 0.55 9.37 2.69
C VAL A 65 1.83 10.04 3.24
N GLN A 66 2.07 9.92 4.54
CA GLN A 66 3.21 10.56 5.22
C GLN A 66 4.43 9.66 5.22
N SER A 67 4.25 8.40 5.59
CA SER A 67 5.36 7.46 5.67
C SER A 67 4.89 6.07 5.29
N THR A 68 5.84 5.27 4.82
CA THR A 68 5.56 3.90 4.39
C THR A 68 6.62 2.95 4.91
N LEU A 69 6.22 1.72 5.16
CA LEU A 69 7.12 0.62 5.44
C LEU A 69 6.77 -0.50 4.49
N THR A 70 7.72 -0.91 3.66
CA THR A 70 7.50 -1.93 2.63
C THR A 70 8.25 -3.21 2.99
N MET A 71 7.55 -4.33 2.89
CA MET A 71 8.14 -5.66 3.07
C MET A 71 7.77 -6.50 1.86
N ILE A 72 8.79 -7.00 1.16
CA ILE A 72 8.58 -7.87 -0.01
C ILE A 72 8.69 -9.31 0.48
N ALA A 73 7.68 -10.11 0.18
CA ALA A 73 7.68 -11.52 0.56
C ALA A 73 8.72 -12.27 -0.29
N VAL A 74 9.58 -13.04 0.38
CA VAL A 74 10.59 -13.85 -0.30
C VAL A 74 10.28 -15.34 -0.24
N GLU A 75 9.26 -15.71 0.53
CA GLU A 75 8.87 -17.10 0.67
C GLU A 75 7.42 -17.25 1.13
#